data_5e5f65b0cebefd7513e8890b8fd58fa9
#
_entry.id   5e5f65b0cebefd7513e8890b8fd58fa9
#
_cell.length_a   1.000
_cell.length_b   1.000
_cell.length_c   1.000
_cell.angle_alpha   90.00
_cell.angle_beta   90.00
_cell.angle_gamma   90.00
#
_symmetry.space_group_name_H-M   'P 1'
#
loop_
_entity.id
_entity.type
_entity.pdbx_description
1 polymer ?
#
loop_
_entity_poly.entity_id
_entity_poly.type
_entity_poly.pdbx_seq_one_letter_code
_entity_poly.pdbx_strand_id
1 'polypeptide(L)'
;FLFLQRWGIRKMEAFIIALVATIGVSFLIELILAKPALGEVVKGFVPTSLNTNELYIAIGIIGATVMPHNLYLHSALVQTRKITPDTNGIKKALKYNFIDSVIALNGAFFVNAAILILAASVFFKSGMEVARIEDAHRLLEPMLGTLAPLLFAIALIAAGQSSTITGTLAGQIVMEGYLRLRINPVIRRLITRLIAITPAVIVILMYGDKELDSLLILSQVILSLQLGFAVIPLIHFVSDKETMGAFAIKPVIKIISWLV
;
A
#
# COMPACT_ATOMS: atom_id res chain seq x y z
N PHE A 1 -4.54 -19.29 4.95
CA PHE A 1 -3.39 -18.46 4.54
C PHE A 1 -2.07 -19.20 4.61
N LEU A 2 -1.71 -19.83 5.72
CA LEU A 2 -0.48 -20.62 5.86
C LEU A 2 -0.35 -21.72 4.80
N PHE A 3 -1.47 -22.23 4.29
CA PHE A 3 -1.52 -23.22 3.21
C PHE A 3 -1.35 -22.64 1.80
N LEU A 4 -1.69 -21.36 1.59
CA LEU A 4 -1.63 -20.73 0.26
C LEU A 4 -0.19 -20.70 -0.29
N GLN A 5 0.80 -20.51 0.58
CA GLN A 5 2.21 -20.54 0.20
C GLN A 5 2.71 -21.91 -0.25
N ARG A 6 2.04 -23.01 0.17
CA ARG A 6 2.33 -24.37 -0.33
C ARG A 6 1.94 -24.54 -1.80
N TRP A 7 1.07 -23.70 -2.33
CA TRP A 7 0.62 -23.75 -3.72
C TRP A 7 1.59 -23.07 -4.72
N GLY A 8 2.64 -22.45 -4.20
CA GLY A 8 3.66 -21.77 -4.99
C GLY A 8 3.38 -20.26 -5.21
N ILE A 9 4.46 -19.54 -5.46
CA ILE A 9 4.46 -18.06 -5.56
C ILE A 9 3.48 -17.55 -6.63
N ARG A 10 3.40 -18.19 -7.79
CA ARG A 10 2.50 -17.77 -8.88
C ARG A 10 1.02 -17.81 -8.52
N LYS A 11 0.56 -18.84 -7.78
CA LYS A 11 -0.84 -18.94 -7.35
C LYS A 11 -1.17 -17.90 -6.28
N MET A 12 -0.21 -17.62 -5.43
CA MET A 12 -0.33 -16.56 -4.42
C MET A 12 -0.40 -15.17 -5.06
N GLU A 13 0.45 -14.87 -6.04
CA GLU A 13 0.39 -13.63 -6.81
C GLU A 13 -0.96 -13.48 -7.54
N ALA A 14 -1.43 -14.54 -8.21
CA ALA A 14 -2.74 -14.53 -8.87
C ALA A 14 -3.89 -14.27 -7.89
N PHE A 15 -3.83 -14.84 -6.69
CA PHE A 15 -4.83 -14.61 -5.65
C PHE A 15 -4.81 -13.15 -5.16
N ILE A 16 -3.62 -12.58 -4.94
CA ILE A 16 -3.48 -11.17 -4.55
C ILE A 16 -4.02 -10.25 -5.66
N ILE A 17 -3.70 -10.54 -6.93
CA ILE A 17 -4.21 -9.78 -8.08
C ILE A 17 -5.74 -9.83 -8.12
N ALA A 18 -6.35 -11.00 -7.88
CA ALA A 18 -7.80 -11.15 -7.83
C ALA A 18 -8.42 -10.30 -6.71
N LEU A 19 -7.81 -10.28 -5.51
CA LEU A 19 -8.28 -9.42 -4.41
C LEU A 19 -8.17 -7.93 -4.76
N VAL A 20 -7.02 -7.50 -5.33
CA VAL A 20 -6.82 -6.10 -5.76
C VAL A 20 -7.80 -5.71 -6.87
N ALA A 21 -8.06 -6.60 -7.82
CA ALA A 21 -9.07 -6.37 -8.86
C ALA A 21 -10.48 -6.24 -8.25
N THR A 22 -10.83 -7.06 -7.26
CA THR A 22 -12.10 -6.95 -6.53
C THR A 22 -12.24 -5.59 -5.86
N ILE A 23 -11.19 -5.10 -5.18
CA ILE A 23 -11.17 -3.77 -4.56
C ILE A 23 -11.40 -2.69 -5.62
N GLY A 24 -10.61 -2.73 -6.72
CA GLY A 24 -10.68 -1.75 -7.80
C GLY A 24 -12.07 -1.70 -8.47
N VAL A 25 -12.65 -2.86 -8.75
CA VAL A 25 -13.99 -2.95 -9.36
C VAL A 25 -15.07 -2.44 -8.40
N SER A 26 -15.00 -2.79 -7.11
CA SER A 26 -15.97 -2.32 -6.11
C SER A 26 -15.97 -0.79 -6.01
N PHE A 27 -14.80 -0.16 -5.82
CA PHE A 27 -14.69 1.29 -5.73
C PHE A 27 -14.99 2.00 -7.06
N LEU A 28 -14.70 1.36 -8.20
CA LEU A 28 -15.10 1.93 -9.50
C LEU A 28 -16.62 1.99 -9.65
N ILE A 29 -17.34 0.94 -9.25
CA ILE A 29 -18.80 0.92 -9.29
C ILE A 29 -19.36 1.99 -8.33
N GLU A 30 -18.85 2.09 -7.11
CA GLU A 30 -19.27 3.12 -6.15
C GLU A 30 -19.00 4.53 -6.67
N LEU A 31 -17.86 4.75 -7.34
CA LEU A 31 -17.52 6.03 -7.96
C LEU A 31 -18.50 6.40 -9.09
N ILE A 32 -18.91 5.42 -9.90
CA ILE A 32 -19.93 5.61 -10.96
C ILE A 32 -21.29 5.97 -10.34
N LEU A 33 -21.66 5.33 -9.23
CA LEU A 33 -22.89 5.65 -8.50
C LEU A 33 -22.84 7.03 -7.84
N ALA A 34 -21.69 7.45 -7.32
CA ALA A 34 -21.50 8.75 -6.68
C ALA A 34 -21.55 9.94 -7.65
N LYS A 35 -21.32 9.72 -8.95
CA LYS A 35 -21.34 10.75 -10.02
C LYS A 35 -20.60 12.03 -9.63
N PRO A 36 -19.30 11.97 -9.29
CA PRO A 36 -18.55 13.13 -8.85
C PRO A 36 -18.50 14.21 -9.94
N ALA A 37 -18.52 15.47 -9.54
CA ALA A 37 -18.35 16.59 -10.45
C ALA A 37 -16.88 16.67 -10.92
N LEU A 38 -16.61 16.30 -12.17
CA LEU A 38 -15.24 16.24 -12.73
C LEU A 38 -14.48 17.55 -12.57
N GLY A 39 -15.16 18.71 -12.66
CA GLY A 39 -14.54 20.02 -12.43
C GLY A 39 -13.99 20.20 -11.01
N GLU A 40 -14.66 19.67 -10.00
CA GLU A 40 -14.20 19.69 -8.61
C GLU A 40 -13.01 18.72 -8.40
N VAL A 41 -13.06 17.55 -9.03
CA VAL A 41 -11.96 16.59 -9.01
C VAL A 41 -10.68 17.21 -9.61
N VAL A 42 -10.77 17.88 -10.74
CA VAL A 42 -9.61 18.55 -11.37
C VAL A 42 -9.07 19.67 -10.49
N LYS A 43 -9.93 20.46 -9.85
CA LYS A 43 -9.49 21.49 -8.89
C LYS A 43 -8.75 20.91 -7.70
N GLY A 44 -9.07 19.69 -7.28
CA GLY A 44 -8.38 18.98 -6.19
C GLY A 44 -6.90 18.67 -6.46
N PHE A 45 -6.44 18.72 -7.72
CA PHE A 45 -5.01 18.62 -8.05
C PHE A 45 -4.22 19.92 -7.81
N VAL A 46 -4.90 21.02 -7.52
CA VAL A 46 -4.24 22.30 -7.21
C VAL A 46 -3.92 22.32 -5.72
N PRO A 47 -2.65 22.43 -5.31
CA PRO A 47 -2.29 22.48 -3.91
C PRO A 47 -2.95 23.69 -3.22
N THR A 48 -3.54 23.44 -2.06
CA THR A 48 -4.09 24.47 -1.17
C THR A 48 -3.28 24.50 0.13
N SER A 49 -3.40 25.58 0.89
CA SER A 49 -2.82 25.63 2.25
C SER A 49 -3.53 24.63 3.15
N LEU A 50 -2.77 23.76 3.80
CA LEU A 50 -3.28 22.79 4.77
C LEU A 50 -3.11 23.31 6.19
N ASN A 51 -4.11 23.12 7.04
CA ASN A 51 -3.96 23.30 8.47
C ASN A 51 -3.20 22.11 9.11
N THR A 52 -2.86 22.20 10.39
CA THR A 52 -2.06 21.18 11.08
C THR A 52 -2.69 19.79 11.06
N ASN A 53 -4.02 19.69 11.22
CA ASN A 53 -4.73 18.41 11.20
C ASN A 53 -4.77 17.81 9.79
N GLU A 54 -5.03 18.64 8.79
CA GLU A 54 -5.01 18.23 7.38
C GLU A 54 -3.62 17.75 6.96
N LEU A 55 -2.57 18.46 7.41
CA LEU A 55 -1.19 18.06 7.17
C LEU A 55 -0.87 16.70 7.82
N TYR A 56 -1.32 16.47 9.06
CA TYR A 56 -1.14 15.20 9.76
C TYR A 56 -1.80 14.04 8.99
N ILE A 57 -3.03 14.23 8.52
CA ILE A 57 -3.75 13.25 7.71
C ILE A 57 -3.04 13.03 6.36
N ALA A 58 -2.61 14.11 5.69
CA ALA A 58 -1.88 14.01 4.42
C ALA A 58 -0.58 13.21 4.56
N ILE A 59 0.19 13.41 5.63
CA ILE A 59 1.38 12.61 5.95
C ILE A 59 1.00 11.14 6.17
N GLY A 60 -0.10 10.88 6.86
CA GLY A 60 -0.65 9.53 7.03
C GLY A 60 -1.00 8.87 5.69
N ILE A 61 -1.63 9.59 4.76
CA ILE A 61 -1.95 9.08 3.41
C ILE A 61 -0.68 8.74 2.64
N ILE A 62 0.38 9.55 2.72
CA ILE A 62 1.68 9.26 2.11
C ILE A 62 2.24 7.94 2.67
N GLY A 63 2.24 7.78 4.00
CA GLY A 63 2.73 6.57 4.65
C GLY A 63 1.92 5.32 4.30
N ALA A 64 0.59 5.46 4.17
CA ALA A 64 -0.28 4.38 3.73
C ALA A 64 -0.05 3.98 2.26
N THR A 65 0.31 4.94 1.41
CA THR A 65 0.52 4.72 -0.03
C THR A 65 1.91 4.16 -0.33
N VAL A 66 2.95 4.74 0.29
CA VAL A 66 4.36 4.36 0.02
C VAL A 66 4.96 3.71 1.26
N MET A 67 4.68 2.44 1.43
CA MET A 67 5.15 1.68 2.59
C MET A 67 6.61 1.22 2.39
N PRO A 68 7.55 1.54 3.31
CA PRO A 68 8.96 1.14 3.20
C PRO A 68 9.16 -0.36 3.02
N HIS A 69 8.39 -1.17 3.72
CA HIS A 69 8.50 -2.62 3.65
C HIS A 69 8.10 -3.20 2.28
N ASN A 70 7.29 -2.49 1.49
CA ASN A 70 6.96 -2.91 0.12
C ASN A 70 8.17 -2.78 -0.82
N LEU A 71 9.08 -1.83 -0.58
CA LEU A 71 10.33 -1.71 -1.33
C LEU A 71 11.22 -2.95 -1.10
N TYR A 72 11.33 -3.41 0.15
CA TYR A 72 12.08 -4.62 0.48
C TYR A 72 11.41 -5.88 -0.08
N LEU A 73 10.08 -5.97 0.03
CA LEU A 73 9.31 -7.08 -0.54
C LEU A 73 9.50 -7.16 -2.06
N HIS A 74 9.37 -6.04 -2.77
CA HIS A 74 9.56 -5.98 -4.22
C HIS A 74 10.96 -6.42 -4.62
N SER A 75 12.00 -5.91 -3.96
CA SER A 75 13.39 -6.28 -4.20
C SER A 75 13.62 -7.78 -4.02
N ALA A 76 13.06 -8.37 -2.96
CA ALA A 76 13.18 -9.81 -2.70
C ALA A 76 12.43 -10.66 -3.74
N LEU A 77 11.24 -10.24 -4.17
CA LEU A 77 10.47 -10.94 -5.21
C LEU A 77 11.16 -10.89 -6.57
N VAL A 78 11.80 -9.79 -6.94
CA VAL A 78 12.58 -9.71 -8.19
C VAL A 78 13.72 -10.72 -8.20
N GLN A 79 14.37 -10.97 -7.06
CA GLN A 79 15.44 -11.96 -6.95
C GLN A 79 14.98 -13.42 -7.18
N THR A 80 13.69 -13.71 -7.03
CA THR A 80 13.14 -15.04 -7.32
C THR A 80 12.97 -15.33 -8.80
N ARG A 81 13.10 -14.32 -9.66
CA ARG A 81 12.95 -14.46 -11.12
C ARG A 81 14.22 -15.04 -11.74
N LYS A 82 14.05 -15.95 -12.69
CA LYS A 82 15.17 -16.50 -13.47
C LYS A 82 15.64 -15.47 -14.49
N ILE A 83 16.77 -14.84 -14.24
CA ILE A 83 17.39 -13.84 -15.11
C ILE A 83 18.69 -14.42 -15.65
N THR A 84 18.89 -14.33 -16.96
CA THR A 84 20.20 -14.68 -17.56
C THR A 84 21.22 -13.61 -17.20
N PRO A 85 22.44 -13.99 -16.75
CA PRO A 85 23.41 -13.03 -16.22
C PRO A 85 24.11 -12.19 -17.29
N ASP A 86 23.78 -12.36 -18.56
CA ASP A 86 24.31 -11.56 -19.66
C ASP A 86 23.69 -10.15 -19.72
N THR A 87 24.40 -9.21 -20.33
CA THR A 87 23.96 -7.80 -20.44
C THR A 87 22.57 -7.66 -21.08
N ASN A 88 22.24 -8.50 -22.06
CA ASN A 88 20.94 -8.45 -22.72
C ASN A 88 19.82 -9.02 -21.84
N GLY A 89 20.09 -10.09 -21.09
CA GLY A 89 19.16 -10.64 -20.11
C GLY A 89 18.81 -9.65 -19.00
N ILE A 90 19.83 -8.98 -18.47
CA ILE A 90 19.63 -7.93 -17.44
C ILE A 90 18.82 -6.76 -18.00
N LYS A 91 19.13 -6.24 -19.20
CA LYS A 91 18.34 -5.18 -19.84
C LYS A 91 16.88 -5.58 -20.05
N LYS A 92 16.65 -6.82 -20.50
CA LYS A 92 15.31 -7.37 -20.70
C LYS A 92 14.55 -7.46 -19.37
N ALA A 93 15.21 -7.96 -18.32
CA ALA A 93 14.64 -8.05 -16.99
C ALA A 93 14.27 -6.66 -16.42
N LEU A 94 15.16 -5.66 -16.55
CA LEU A 94 14.90 -4.28 -16.14
C LEU A 94 13.70 -3.68 -16.87
N LYS A 95 13.59 -3.90 -18.21
CA LYS A 95 12.48 -3.42 -19.01
C LYS A 95 11.15 -4.02 -18.54
N TYR A 96 11.09 -5.34 -18.33
CA TYR A 96 9.87 -5.97 -17.86
C TYR A 96 9.50 -5.57 -16.44
N ASN A 97 10.48 -5.44 -15.54
CA ASN A 97 10.26 -4.97 -14.19
C ASN A 97 9.75 -3.52 -14.16
N PHE A 98 10.26 -2.66 -15.04
CA PHE A 98 9.78 -1.29 -15.18
C PHE A 98 8.32 -1.26 -15.66
N ILE A 99 7.97 -2.04 -16.69
CA ILE A 99 6.59 -2.11 -17.22
C ILE A 99 5.64 -2.64 -16.14
N ASP A 100 6.01 -3.71 -15.46
CA ASP A 100 5.25 -4.31 -14.36
C ASP A 100 4.99 -3.28 -13.25
N SER A 101 6.03 -2.57 -12.81
CA SER A 101 5.90 -1.52 -11.79
C SER A 101 5.01 -0.36 -12.25
N VAL A 102 5.15 0.11 -13.50
CA VAL A 102 4.33 1.18 -14.04
C VAL A 102 2.85 0.77 -14.07
N ILE A 103 2.54 -0.42 -14.54
CA ILE A 103 1.15 -0.92 -14.59
C ILE A 103 0.57 -1.04 -13.18
N ALA A 104 1.31 -1.68 -12.26
CA ALA A 104 0.86 -1.89 -10.89
C ALA A 104 0.67 -0.58 -10.12
N LEU A 105 1.62 0.36 -10.21
CA LEU A 105 1.53 1.65 -9.52
C LEU A 105 0.44 2.55 -10.07
N ASN A 106 0.24 2.57 -11.40
CA ASN A 106 -0.88 3.32 -11.98
C ASN A 106 -2.23 2.70 -11.59
N GLY A 107 -2.33 1.36 -11.58
CA GLY A 107 -3.53 0.68 -11.07
C GLY A 107 -3.83 1.06 -9.61
N ALA A 108 -2.82 1.05 -8.73
CA ALA A 108 -2.96 1.47 -7.35
C ALA A 108 -3.34 2.95 -7.22
N PHE A 109 -2.76 3.83 -8.05
CA PHE A 109 -3.13 5.25 -8.10
C PHE A 109 -4.62 5.44 -8.40
N PHE A 110 -5.16 4.76 -9.41
CA PHE A 110 -6.58 4.87 -9.73
C PHE A 110 -7.49 4.37 -8.62
N VAL A 111 -7.13 3.29 -7.92
CA VAL A 111 -7.89 2.79 -6.77
C VAL A 111 -7.87 3.81 -5.63
N ASN A 112 -6.70 4.33 -5.27
CA ASN A 112 -6.55 5.33 -4.22
C ASN A 112 -7.30 6.63 -4.56
N ALA A 113 -7.19 7.09 -5.81
CA ALA A 113 -7.93 8.25 -6.28
C ALA A 113 -9.46 8.03 -6.21
N ALA A 114 -9.94 6.84 -6.60
CA ALA A 114 -11.35 6.50 -6.50
C ALA A 114 -11.87 6.58 -5.06
N ILE A 115 -11.12 6.06 -4.08
CA ILE A 115 -11.49 6.13 -2.66
C ILE A 115 -11.56 7.59 -2.19
N LEU A 116 -10.54 8.40 -2.50
CA LEU A 116 -10.51 9.81 -2.10
C LEU A 116 -11.63 10.62 -2.75
N ILE A 117 -11.89 10.43 -4.04
CA ILE A 117 -12.96 11.11 -4.77
C ILE A 117 -14.33 10.68 -4.23
N LEU A 118 -14.50 9.39 -3.94
CA LEU A 118 -15.72 8.86 -3.31
C LEU A 118 -15.96 9.53 -1.95
N ALA A 119 -14.97 9.53 -1.08
CA ALA A 119 -15.06 10.16 0.23
C ALA A 119 -15.38 11.66 0.14
N ALA A 120 -14.73 12.39 -0.77
CA ALA A 120 -14.96 13.80 -0.98
C ALA A 120 -16.37 14.09 -1.54
N SER A 121 -16.83 13.31 -2.53
CA SER A 121 -18.10 13.55 -3.20
C SER A 121 -19.32 13.12 -2.38
N VAL A 122 -19.17 12.10 -1.55
CA VAL A 122 -20.27 11.52 -0.76
C VAL A 122 -20.33 12.15 0.64
N PHE A 123 -19.24 12.12 1.39
CA PHE A 123 -19.27 12.53 2.80
C PHE A 123 -18.95 14.01 2.99
N PHE A 124 -17.83 14.50 2.46
CA PHE A 124 -17.39 15.86 2.66
C PHE A 124 -18.39 16.87 2.08
N LYS A 125 -18.90 16.63 0.88
CA LYS A 125 -19.90 17.50 0.23
C LYS A 125 -21.23 17.56 1.01
N SER A 126 -21.56 16.49 1.72
CA SER A 126 -22.77 16.42 2.58
C SER A 126 -22.56 17.00 3.96
N GLY A 127 -21.38 17.54 4.26
CA GLY A 127 -21.04 18.10 5.57
C GLY A 127 -20.93 17.04 6.67
N MET A 128 -20.77 15.77 6.31
CA MET A 128 -20.65 14.65 7.26
C MET A 128 -19.18 14.40 7.57
N GLU A 129 -18.84 14.43 8.83
CA GLU A 129 -17.55 13.99 9.33
C GLU A 129 -17.62 12.49 9.62
N VAL A 130 -16.82 11.71 8.89
CA VAL A 130 -16.75 10.25 9.03
C VAL A 130 -15.46 9.89 9.71
N ALA A 131 -15.54 9.67 11.02
CA ALA A 131 -14.37 9.34 11.84
C ALA A 131 -14.06 7.83 11.83
N ARG A 132 -15.04 6.98 11.56
CA ARG A 132 -14.92 5.52 11.66
C ARG A 132 -15.32 4.83 10.35
N ILE A 133 -14.64 3.72 10.06
CA ILE A 133 -14.93 2.90 8.86
C ILE A 133 -16.35 2.34 8.90
N GLU A 134 -16.88 1.97 10.09
CA GLU A 134 -18.25 1.50 10.26
C GLU A 134 -19.28 2.58 9.95
N ASP A 135 -18.98 3.84 10.26
CA ASP A 135 -19.87 4.95 9.95
C ASP A 135 -19.91 5.20 8.44
N ALA A 136 -18.77 5.10 7.75
CA ALA A 136 -18.73 5.13 6.29
C ALA A 136 -19.64 4.07 5.68
N HIS A 137 -19.56 2.81 6.15
CA HIS A 137 -20.40 1.73 5.67
C HIS A 137 -21.90 2.02 5.84
N ARG A 138 -22.32 2.53 7.00
CA ARG A 138 -23.72 2.85 7.29
C ARG A 138 -24.26 4.01 6.47
N LEU A 139 -23.41 5.01 6.21
CA LEU A 139 -23.79 6.22 5.48
C LEU A 139 -23.86 6.03 3.97
N LEU A 140 -23.25 4.98 3.42
CA LEU A 140 -23.28 4.70 1.99
C LEU A 140 -24.66 4.33 1.49
N GLU A 141 -25.46 3.59 2.28
CA GLU A 141 -26.80 3.14 1.86
C GLU A 141 -27.76 4.30 1.55
N PRO A 142 -27.98 5.28 2.44
CA PRO A 142 -28.86 6.41 2.16
C PRO A 142 -28.36 7.31 1.05
N MET A 143 -27.07 7.30 0.74
CA MET A 143 -26.46 8.21 -0.24
C MET A 143 -26.33 7.60 -1.65
N LEU A 144 -25.98 6.32 -1.73
CA LEU A 144 -25.68 5.63 -3.00
C LEU A 144 -26.58 4.40 -3.26
N GLY A 145 -27.49 4.06 -2.34
CA GLY A 145 -28.38 2.91 -2.43
C GLY A 145 -27.82 1.65 -1.81
N THR A 146 -28.65 0.60 -1.77
CA THR A 146 -28.41 -0.65 -1.03
C THR A 146 -27.21 -1.48 -1.51
N LEU A 147 -26.75 -1.24 -2.75
CA LEU A 147 -25.60 -1.95 -3.33
C LEU A 147 -24.25 -1.44 -2.78
N ALA A 148 -24.14 -0.14 -2.46
CA ALA A 148 -22.89 0.47 -2.08
C ALA A 148 -22.31 -0.09 -0.76
N PRO A 149 -23.06 -0.28 0.34
CA PRO A 149 -22.51 -0.89 1.54
C PRO A 149 -21.96 -2.30 1.31
N LEU A 150 -22.62 -3.08 0.44
CA LEU A 150 -22.17 -4.43 0.10
C LEU A 150 -20.82 -4.39 -0.65
N LEU A 151 -20.71 -3.53 -1.65
CA LEU A 151 -19.47 -3.34 -2.41
C LEU A 151 -18.33 -2.87 -1.52
N PHE A 152 -18.59 -1.91 -0.64
CA PHE A 152 -17.65 -1.42 0.33
C PHE A 152 -17.16 -2.52 1.28
N ALA A 153 -18.08 -3.33 1.82
CA ALA A 153 -17.73 -4.46 2.69
C ALA A 153 -16.88 -5.52 1.96
N ILE A 154 -17.22 -5.85 0.71
CA ILE A 154 -16.43 -6.76 -0.12
C ILE A 154 -15.02 -6.20 -0.36
N ALA A 155 -14.92 -4.91 -0.68
CA ALA A 155 -13.65 -4.23 -0.88
C ALA A 155 -12.79 -4.25 0.41
N LEU A 156 -13.37 -3.97 1.58
CA LEU A 156 -12.67 -4.03 2.87
C LEU A 156 -12.17 -5.43 3.21
N ILE A 157 -12.99 -6.46 3.00
CA ILE A 157 -12.58 -7.86 3.21
C ILE A 157 -11.41 -8.21 2.29
N ALA A 158 -11.51 -7.87 1.01
CA ALA A 158 -10.45 -8.13 0.03
C ALA A 158 -9.16 -7.37 0.38
N ALA A 159 -9.26 -6.09 0.80
CA ALA A 159 -8.12 -5.28 1.23
C ALA A 159 -7.45 -5.86 2.48
N GLY A 160 -8.22 -6.20 3.51
CA GLY A 160 -7.70 -6.80 4.73
C GLY A 160 -6.98 -8.13 4.48
N GLN A 161 -7.52 -8.97 3.60
CA GLN A 161 -6.91 -10.24 3.21
C GLN A 161 -5.60 -10.02 2.44
N SER A 162 -5.60 -9.14 1.44
CA SER A 162 -4.42 -8.79 0.64
C SER A 162 -3.30 -8.22 1.52
N SER A 163 -3.63 -7.24 2.37
CA SER A 163 -2.67 -6.58 3.27
C SER A 163 -2.08 -7.55 4.31
N THR A 164 -2.87 -8.48 4.83
CA THR A 164 -2.39 -9.51 5.76
C THR A 164 -1.35 -10.42 5.12
N ILE A 165 -1.52 -10.76 3.83
CA ILE A 165 -0.57 -11.61 3.10
C ILE A 165 0.71 -10.84 2.85
N THR A 166 0.62 -9.67 2.23
CA THR A 166 1.78 -8.86 1.82
C THR A 166 2.58 -8.38 3.04
N GLY A 167 1.92 -7.92 4.09
CA GLY A 167 2.57 -7.52 5.34
C GLY A 167 3.28 -8.68 6.04
N THR A 168 2.70 -9.89 6.04
CA THR A 168 3.37 -11.08 6.59
C THR A 168 4.63 -11.44 5.79
N LEU A 169 4.57 -11.37 4.46
CA LEU A 169 5.72 -11.65 3.59
C LEU A 169 6.81 -10.60 3.77
N ALA A 170 6.46 -9.33 3.80
CA ALA A 170 7.39 -8.25 4.03
C ALA A 170 8.10 -8.38 5.38
N GLY A 171 7.34 -8.67 6.45
CA GLY A 171 7.91 -8.94 7.77
C GLY A 171 8.87 -10.12 7.80
N GLN A 172 8.56 -11.20 7.05
CA GLN A 172 9.47 -12.35 6.92
C GLN A 172 10.80 -11.96 6.27
N ILE A 173 10.74 -11.20 5.17
CA ILE A 173 11.93 -10.76 4.43
C ILE A 173 12.81 -9.86 5.30
N VAL A 174 12.20 -8.92 6.02
CA VAL A 174 12.93 -8.06 6.96
C VAL A 174 13.59 -8.87 8.06
N MET A 175 12.89 -9.82 8.68
CA MET A 175 13.46 -10.68 9.72
C MET A 175 14.58 -11.58 9.19
N GLU A 176 14.46 -12.11 7.99
CA GLU A 176 15.52 -12.92 7.36
C GLU A 176 16.76 -12.09 7.05
N GLY A 177 16.57 -10.89 6.52
CA GLY A 177 17.66 -10.00 6.13
C GLY A 177 18.45 -9.43 7.33
N TYR A 178 17.73 -8.92 8.33
CA TYR A 178 18.36 -8.23 9.46
C TYR A 178 18.72 -9.14 10.63
N LEU A 179 17.84 -10.08 11.00
CA LEU A 179 18.03 -10.90 12.20
C LEU A 179 18.72 -12.23 11.91
N ARG A 180 18.84 -12.62 10.62
CA ARG A 180 19.44 -13.90 10.19
C ARG A 180 18.91 -15.12 10.95
N LEU A 181 17.66 -15.05 11.43
CA LEU A 181 17.04 -16.08 12.24
C LEU A 181 16.67 -17.30 11.37
N ARG A 182 17.37 -18.40 11.56
CA ARG A 182 17.05 -19.69 10.95
C ARG A 182 16.02 -20.46 11.79
N ILE A 183 14.80 -19.92 11.85
CA ILE A 183 13.68 -20.53 12.57
C ILE A 183 12.74 -21.19 11.56
N ASN A 184 12.04 -22.24 12.00
CA ASN A 184 11.00 -22.88 11.19
C ASN A 184 10.05 -21.82 10.60
N PRO A 185 9.79 -21.82 9.27
CA PRO A 185 8.98 -20.80 8.62
C PRO A 185 7.57 -20.62 9.22
N VAL A 186 6.97 -21.68 9.77
CA VAL A 186 5.65 -21.60 10.42
C VAL A 186 5.72 -20.83 11.73
N ILE A 187 6.72 -21.15 12.57
CA ILE A 187 6.92 -20.48 13.86
C ILE A 187 7.27 -19.00 13.64
N ARG A 188 8.13 -18.72 12.68
CA ARG A 188 8.50 -17.33 12.33
C ARG A 188 7.29 -16.50 11.94
N ARG A 189 6.39 -17.04 11.11
CA ARG A 189 5.15 -16.37 10.70
C ARG A 189 4.22 -16.11 11.89
N LEU A 190 4.12 -17.07 12.78
CA LEU A 190 3.30 -16.93 13.98
C LEU A 190 3.85 -15.82 14.88
N ILE A 191 5.15 -15.82 15.12
CA ILE A 191 5.82 -14.77 15.92
C ILE A 191 5.64 -13.40 15.30
N THR A 192 5.87 -13.26 13.98
CA THR A 192 5.71 -11.97 13.26
C THR A 192 4.28 -11.45 13.40
N ARG A 193 3.29 -12.31 13.27
CA ARG A 193 1.87 -11.92 13.42
C ARG A 193 1.53 -11.56 14.86
N LEU A 194 1.99 -12.30 15.83
CA LEU A 194 1.77 -12.00 17.24
C LEU A 194 2.37 -10.63 17.60
N ILE A 195 3.62 -10.37 17.18
CA ILE A 195 4.26 -9.06 17.39
C ILE A 195 3.47 -7.94 16.73
N ALA A 196 2.96 -8.15 15.52
CA ALA A 196 2.18 -7.13 14.80
C ALA A 196 0.82 -6.84 15.45
N ILE A 197 0.16 -7.86 16.00
CA ILE A 197 -1.17 -7.74 16.61
C ILE A 197 -1.09 -7.22 18.05
N THR A 198 -0.02 -7.53 18.78
CA THR A 198 0.12 -7.18 20.20
C THR A 198 -0.12 -5.70 20.52
N PRO A 199 0.45 -4.72 19.79
CA PRO A 199 0.18 -3.30 20.06
C PRO A 199 -1.31 -2.95 19.89
N ALA A 200 -1.96 -3.45 18.85
CA ALA A 200 -3.38 -3.22 18.62
C ALA A 200 -4.25 -3.80 19.73
N VAL A 201 -3.96 -5.03 20.17
CA VAL A 201 -4.67 -5.67 21.29
C VAL A 201 -4.49 -4.89 22.58
N ILE A 202 -3.27 -4.41 22.89
CA ILE A 202 -3.01 -3.61 24.07
C ILE A 202 -3.83 -2.32 24.04
N VAL A 203 -3.86 -1.61 22.90
CA VAL A 203 -4.63 -0.37 22.76
C VAL A 203 -6.13 -0.62 22.92
N ILE A 204 -6.67 -1.67 22.31
CA ILE A 204 -8.09 -2.03 22.43
C ILE A 204 -8.45 -2.37 23.88
N LEU A 205 -7.60 -3.11 24.58
CA LEU A 205 -7.83 -3.46 26.00
C LEU A 205 -7.74 -2.26 26.93
N MET A 206 -6.90 -1.27 26.63
CA MET A 206 -6.70 -0.09 27.48
C MET A 206 -7.70 1.04 27.19
N TYR A 207 -8.03 1.28 25.93
CA TYR A 207 -8.79 2.45 25.47
C TYR A 207 -10.12 2.10 24.78
N GLY A 208 -10.37 0.81 24.52
CA GLY A 208 -11.52 0.34 23.76
C GLY A 208 -11.37 0.55 22.25
N ASP A 209 -12.42 0.20 21.50
CA ASP A 209 -12.40 0.21 20.02
C ASP A 209 -12.40 1.64 19.43
N LYS A 210 -12.73 2.65 20.22
CA LYS A 210 -12.87 4.04 19.74
C LYS A 210 -11.56 4.66 19.26
N GLU A 211 -10.42 4.22 19.81
CA GLU A 211 -9.10 4.76 19.48
C GLU A 211 -8.39 3.97 18.35
N LEU A 212 -9.04 2.93 17.83
CA LEU A 212 -8.44 2.07 16.82
C LEU A 212 -8.12 2.83 15.52
N ASP A 213 -9.02 3.68 15.07
CA ASP A 213 -8.84 4.47 13.86
C ASP A 213 -7.71 5.50 14.03
N SER A 214 -7.64 6.15 15.20
CA SER A 214 -6.54 7.07 15.55
C SER A 214 -5.19 6.35 15.55
N LEU A 215 -5.13 5.13 16.08
CA LEU A 215 -3.93 4.29 16.08
C LEU A 215 -3.53 3.90 14.65
N LEU A 216 -4.50 3.57 13.79
CA LEU A 216 -4.23 3.28 12.38
C LEU A 216 -3.60 4.48 11.68
N ILE A 217 -4.15 5.68 11.83
CA ILE A 217 -3.59 6.91 11.24
C ILE A 217 -2.17 7.16 11.79
N LEU A 218 -1.97 7.09 13.11
CA LEU A 218 -0.66 7.28 13.72
C LEU A 218 0.37 6.29 13.17
N SER A 219 -0.01 5.03 12.99
CA SER A 219 0.88 4.02 12.41
C SER A 219 1.33 4.38 10.98
N GLN A 220 0.44 4.97 10.18
CA GLN A 220 0.78 5.41 8.82
C GLN A 220 1.69 6.64 8.82
N VAL A 221 1.49 7.57 9.77
CA VAL A 221 2.40 8.72 9.97
C VAL A 221 3.81 8.24 10.34
N ILE A 222 3.92 7.26 11.25
CA ILE A 222 5.21 6.65 11.59
C ILE A 222 5.86 5.98 10.38
N LEU A 223 5.09 5.26 9.55
CA LEU A 223 5.58 4.66 8.31
C LEU A 223 6.09 5.71 7.32
N SER A 224 5.40 6.86 7.21
CA SER A 224 5.85 7.97 6.38
C SER A 224 7.22 8.51 6.83
N LEU A 225 7.43 8.67 8.14
CA LEU A 225 8.72 9.09 8.69
C LEU A 225 9.85 8.08 8.42
N GLN A 226 9.52 6.79 8.39
CA GLN A 226 10.49 5.73 8.08
C GLN A 226 10.89 5.68 6.61
N LEU A 227 10.11 6.29 5.71
CA LEU A 227 10.33 6.22 4.26
C LEU A 227 11.72 6.73 3.87
N GLY A 228 12.18 7.82 4.49
CA GLY A 228 13.52 8.38 4.25
C GLY A 228 14.64 7.37 4.52
N PHE A 229 14.53 6.57 5.58
CA PHE A 229 15.52 5.55 5.92
C PHE A 229 15.57 4.39 4.90
N ALA A 230 14.53 4.17 4.12
CA ALA A 230 14.51 3.18 3.05
C ALA A 230 14.97 3.78 1.71
N VAL A 231 14.48 4.97 1.37
CA VAL A 231 14.72 5.60 0.05
C VAL A 231 16.13 6.16 -0.08
N ILE A 232 16.67 6.80 0.95
CA ILE A 232 18.02 7.39 0.91
C ILE A 232 19.09 6.34 0.60
N PRO A 233 19.19 5.21 1.33
CA PRO A 233 20.15 4.16 0.98
C PRO A 233 19.88 3.54 -0.40
N LEU A 234 18.61 3.39 -0.80
CA LEU A 234 18.26 2.86 -2.11
C LEU A 234 18.82 3.73 -3.22
N ILE A 235 18.62 5.07 -3.17
CA ILE A 235 19.16 6.01 -4.15
C ILE A 235 20.69 5.94 -4.17
N HIS A 236 21.30 5.81 -3.01
CA HIS A 236 22.75 5.69 -2.90
C HIS A 236 23.27 4.44 -3.63
N PHE A 237 22.69 3.27 -3.32
CA PHE A 237 23.09 2.00 -3.94
C PHE A 237 22.87 1.96 -5.45
N VAL A 238 21.72 2.40 -5.95
CA VAL A 238 21.46 2.38 -7.40
C VAL A 238 22.24 3.44 -8.18
N SER A 239 22.81 4.44 -7.48
CA SER A 239 23.68 5.48 -8.07
C SER A 239 25.14 5.07 -8.10
N ASP A 240 25.53 4.06 -7.34
CA ASP A 240 26.91 3.65 -7.20
C ASP A 240 27.37 2.88 -8.45
N LYS A 241 28.41 3.43 -9.13
CA LYS A 241 28.97 2.83 -10.34
C LYS A 241 29.84 1.60 -10.06
N GLU A 242 30.43 1.51 -8.86
CA GLU A 242 31.25 0.35 -8.48
C GLU A 242 30.37 -0.89 -8.31
N THR A 243 29.20 -0.72 -7.70
CA THR A 243 28.25 -1.81 -7.46
C THR A 243 27.39 -2.11 -8.70
N MET A 244 26.86 -1.06 -9.37
CA MET A 244 25.88 -1.21 -10.46
C MET A 244 26.52 -1.23 -11.86
N GLY A 245 27.76 -0.85 -12.00
CA GLY A 245 28.47 -0.82 -13.28
C GLY A 245 27.74 0.02 -14.34
N ALA A 246 27.51 -0.60 -15.50
CA ALA A 246 26.80 0.03 -16.62
C ALA A 246 25.27 0.26 -16.35
N PHE A 247 24.73 -0.29 -15.28
CA PHE A 247 23.33 -0.19 -14.91
C PHE A 247 23.05 0.87 -13.83
N ALA A 248 24.07 1.64 -13.40
CA ALA A 248 23.88 2.75 -12.49
C ALA A 248 22.89 3.78 -13.08
N ILE A 249 22.05 4.37 -12.24
CA ILE A 249 21.04 5.34 -12.70
C ILE A 249 21.70 6.59 -13.31
N LYS A 250 21.03 7.15 -14.32
CA LYS A 250 21.51 8.37 -15.00
C LYS A 250 21.45 9.57 -14.06
N PRO A 251 22.37 10.58 -14.24
CA PRO A 251 22.38 11.76 -13.36
C PRO A 251 21.04 12.48 -13.23
N VAL A 252 20.30 12.57 -14.32
CA VAL A 252 18.96 13.20 -14.33
C VAL A 252 17.99 12.45 -13.40
N ILE A 253 17.94 11.12 -13.49
CA ILE A 253 17.10 10.30 -12.62
C ILE A 253 17.54 10.44 -11.17
N LYS A 254 18.85 10.45 -10.91
CA LYS A 254 19.41 10.66 -9.58
C LYS A 254 18.95 11.99 -8.97
N ILE A 255 19.01 13.09 -9.73
CA ILE A 255 18.57 14.43 -9.27
C ILE A 255 17.06 14.38 -8.95
N ILE A 256 16.25 13.87 -9.87
CA ILE A 256 14.79 13.74 -9.65
C ILE A 256 14.50 12.91 -8.39
N SER A 257 15.19 11.78 -8.19
CA SER A 257 15.01 10.92 -7.01
C SER A 257 15.38 11.60 -5.69
N TRP A 258 16.27 12.60 -5.71
CA TRP A 258 16.61 13.39 -4.52
C TRP A 258 15.66 14.57 -4.28
N LEU A 259 14.87 14.97 -5.28
CA LEU A 259 13.88 16.05 -5.16
C LEU A 259 12.51 15.54 -4.67
N VAL A 260 12.24 14.26 -4.84
CA VAL A 260 11.03 13.60 -4.37
C VAL A 260 11.20 13.08 -2.95
#